data_43531e1e2ec2eeb2e73409a36ada82f3
#
_entry.id   43531e1e2ec2eeb2e73409a36ada82f3
#
_cell.length_a   1.000
_cell.length_b   1.000
_cell.length_c   1.000
_cell.angle_alpha   90.00
_cell.angle_beta   90.00
_cell.angle_gamma   90.00
#
_symmetry.space_group_name_H-M   'P 1'
#
loop_
_entity.id
_entity.type
_entity.pdbx_description
1 polymer ?
#
loop_
_entity_poly.entity_id
_entity_poly.type
_entity_poly.pdbx_seq_one_letter_code
_entity_poly.pdbx_strand_id
1 'polypeptide(L)'
;MILDGWGLGDHGKDDVIFNTATPYWDYLMDTYPHSQLQASGENVGLPDGQMGNSEVGHLNIGAGRVVYQDLVKINLSCRDNSILKNPEIVSAFSYAKENGKNVHFMGLTSDGGVHSSLDHLFKLCDIAKEYNIENTFVHCFMDGRDTDPKSGKGFIEQLEAHCAKSAGKVASIIGRYYAMDRDKRWERVKEAYDLLVNGIGKKATDMVQAMQESYDEGVTDEFIKPIVNAGVDGTIKEGDVVIFFNYRNDRAKELTVVLTQQDMPEAGMHTIPGLQYYCMTPYDASFKGVHILFDKENVANTLGEYLAANGKKQLHIAETEKYAHVTFFFNGGRETPYDNEDRILVPSPKVATYDLKPEMSAYEVKDKLVAAINENKYDFIVVNYANGDMVGHTGIYEAIEKAVVAVDACVKDTIEAAKAQGYEAIIIADHGNADHALNEDGTPNTAHSLNPVPCVYVTENKEAKVADGRLADVAPTILHILDMVQPAEMTGCNLIK
;
A
#
# COMPACT_ATOMS: atom_id res chain seq x y z
N MET A 1 -22.96 0.42 5.10
CA MET A 1 -22.80 1.83 5.54
C MET A 1 -21.43 1.99 6.15
N ILE A 2 -20.67 2.97 5.69
CA ILE A 2 -19.33 3.26 6.17
C ILE A 2 -19.35 4.61 6.89
N LEU A 3 -19.02 4.60 8.17
CA LEU A 3 -18.84 5.80 8.99
C LEU A 3 -17.36 6.13 8.99
N ASP A 4 -16.93 6.99 8.07
CA ASP A 4 -15.51 7.27 7.84
C ASP A 4 -14.85 7.87 9.10
N GLY A 5 -13.73 7.29 9.51
CA GLY A 5 -13.02 7.72 10.71
C GLY A 5 -13.67 7.37 12.06
N TRP A 6 -14.65 6.45 12.08
CA TRP A 6 -15.37 6.05 13.29
C TRP A 6 -14.74 4.80 13.92
N GLY A 7 -13.63 4.98 14.64
CA GLY A 7 -12.94 3.91 15.35
C GLY A 7 -13.57 3.53 16.68
N LEU A 8 -13.10 2.43 17.24
CA LEU A 8 -13.41 1.99 18.61
C LEU A 8 -12.25 2.41 19.53
N GLY A 9 -12.39 3.56 20.18
CA GLY A 9 -11.40 4.11 21.08
C GLY A 9 -11.32 3.39 22.43
N ASP A 10 -10.49 3.92 23.30
CA ASP A 10 -10.26 3.38 24.64
C ASP A 10 -11.19 3.98 25.71
N HIS A 11 -12.18 4.79 25.29
CA HIS A 11 -13.08 5.54 26.14
C HIS A 11 -12.38 6.62 26.98
N GLY A 12 -11.19 7.05 26.56
CA GLY A 12 -10.44 8.15 27.16
C GLY A 12 -11.01 9.52 26.83
N LYS A 13 -10.30 10.56 27.27
CA LYS A 13 -10.71 11.96 27.01
C LYS A 13 -10.60 12.35 25.53
N ASP A 14 -9.78 11.65 24.80
CA ASP A 14 -9.49 11.82 23.39
C ASP A 14 -10.52 11.14 22.47
N ASP A 15 -11.33 10.22 23.02
CA ASP A 15 -12.39 9.52 22.30
C ASP A 15 -13.65 10.38 22.20
N VAL A 16 -13.76 11.17 21.14
CA VAL A 16 -14.89 12.08 20.93
C VAL A 16 -16.20 11.31 20.70
N ILE A 17 -16.12 10.13 20.08
CA ILE A 17 -17.30 9.31 19.83
C ILE A 17 -17.91 8.85 21.16
N PHE A 18 -17.09 8.35 22.07
CA PHE A 18 -17.55 7.91 23.37
C PHE A 18 -18.02 9.07 24.27
N ASN A 19 -17.34 10.21 24.21
CA ASN A 19 -17.65 11.37 25.07
C ASN A 19 -18.82 12.22 24.54
N THR A 20 -19.30 11.94 23.34
CA THR A 20 -20.42 12.67 22.72
C THR A 20 -21.72 11.85 22.82
N ALA A 21 -22.83 12.52 23.07
CA ALA A 21 -24.13 11.85 23.11
C ALA A 21 -24.53 11.38 21.69
N THR A 22 -24.54 10.07 21.51
CA THR A 22 -24.90 9.39 20.26
C THR A 22 -25.99 8.34 20.54
N PRO A 23 -27.22 8.77 20.87
CA PRO A 23 -28.25 7.87 21.41
C PRO A 23 -28.68 6.79 20.43
N TYR A 24 -28.57 7.03 19.11
CA TYR A 24 -28.94 5.98 18.17
C TYR A 24 -27.81 4.97 17.97
N TRP A 25 -26.56 5.42 18.00
CA TRP A 25 -25.40 4.53 18.00
C TRP A 25 -25.39 3.61 19.22
N ASP A 26 -25.64 4.18 20.40
CA ASP A 26 -25.77 3.40 21.64
C ASP A 26 -26.88 2.36 21.53
N TYR A 27 -28.04 2.76 20.99
CA TYR A 27 -29.17 1.83 20.72
C TYR A 27 -28.74 0.70 19.77
N LEU A 28 -28.00 0.98 18.72
CA LEU A 28 -27.54 -0.03 17.76
C LEU A 28 -26.60 -1.03 18.44
N MET A 29 -25.65 -0.55 19.21
CA MET A 29 -24.67 -1.37 19.93
C MET A 29 -25.34 -2.24 21.01
N ASP A 30 -26.37 -1.74 21.66
CA ASP A 30 -27.13 -2.49 22.68
C ASP A 30 -28.10 -3.52 22.08
N THR A 31 -28.59 -3.28 20.87
CA THR A 31 -29.70 -4.03 20.29
C THR A 31 -29.25 -5.09 19.30
N TYR A 32 -28.25 -4.81 18.50
CA TYR A 32 -27.86 -5.65 17.37
C TYR A 32 -26.54 -6.40 17.59
N PRO A 33 -26.36 -7.58 16.98
CA PRO A 33 -25.09 -8.27 17.01
C PRO A 33 -23.99 -7.39 16.41
N HIS A 34 -22.87 -7.29 17.09
CA HIS A 34 -21.76 -6.47 16.68
C HIS A 34 -20.42 -7.13 17.04
N SER A 35 -19.37 -6.66 16.39
CA SER A 35 -17.99 -7.09 16.57
C SER A 35 -17.04 -5.95 16.21
N GLN A 36 -15.77 -6.24 16.13
CA GLN A 36 -14.76 -5.30 15.68
C GLN A 36 -13.98 -5.84 14.47
N LEU A 37 -13.53 -4.92 13.61
CA LEU A 37 -12.70 -5.23 12.45
C LEU A 37 -11.34 -4.56 12.58
N GLN A 38 -10.29 -5.31 12.24
CA GLN A 38 -8.95 -4.73 12.08
C GLN A 38 -8.90 -3.89 10.81
N ALA A 39 -8.40 -2.64 10.95
CA ALA A 39 -8.40 -1.64 9.89
C ALA A 39 -7.03 -0.97 9.68
N SER A 40 -5.95 -1.54 10.23
CA SER A 40 -4.61 -0.99 10.16
C SER A 40 -3.55 -2.07 9.89
N GLY A 41 -2.34 -1.65 9.56
CA GLY A 41 -1.20 -2.53 9.38
C GLY A 41 -1.41 -3.63 8.35
N GLU A 42 -0.82 -4.79 8.56
CA GLU A 42 -0.88 -5.92 7.63
C GLU A 42 -2.32 -6.45 7.40
N ASN A 43 -3.24 -6.18 8.30
CA ASN A 43 -4.65 -6.56 8.13
C ASN A 43 -5.34 -5.85 6.97
N VAL A 44 -4.78 -4.76 6.50
CA VAL A 44 -5.25 -4.00 5.32
C VAL A 44 -4.19 -3.87 4.23
N GLY A 45 -3.10 -4.62 4.33
CA GLY A 45 -2.02 -4.64 3.34
C GLY A 45 -1.00 -3.52 3.47
N LEU A 46 -0.97 -2.83 4.61
CA LEU A 46 0.01 -1.81 4.98
C LEU A 46 1.12 -2.41 5.85
N PRO A 47 2.29 -1.75 5.97
CA PRO A 47 3.31 -2.15 6.95
C PRO A 47 2.74 -2.24 8.37
N ASP A 48 3.30 -3.14 9.18
CA ASP A 48 2.92 -3.27 10.58
C ASP A 48 3.06 -1.94 11.33
N GLY A 49 2.09 -1.63 12.20
CA GLY A 49 2.04 -0.36 12.95
C GLY A 49 1.65 0.88 12.12
N GLN A 50 1.35 0.74 10.83
CA GLN A 50 0.84 1.85 10.02
C GLN A 50 -0.67 1.96 10.12
N MET A 51 -1.15 3.17 10.41
CA MET A 51 -2.57 3.50 10.44
C MET A 51 -3.24 3.25 9.08
N GLY A 52 -4.46 2.73 9.08
CA GLY A 52 -5.30 2.64 7.91
C GLY A 52 -5.64 4.01 7.33
N ASN A 53 -6.17 4.02 6.13
CA ASN A 53 -6.67 5.21 5.46
C ASN A 53 -7.88 4.84 4.58
N SER A 54 -8.60 5.86 4.11
CA SER A 54 -9.84 5.64 3.37
C SER A 54 -9.62 4.93 2.03
N GLU A 55 -8.52 5.20 1.32
CA GLU A 55 -8.21 4.55 0.04
C GLU A 55 -8.03 3.04 0.22
N VAL A 56 -7.13 2.66 1.12
CA VAL A 56 -6.84 1.26 1.44
C VAL A 56 -8.03 0.57 2.09
N GLY A 57 -8.73 1.24 3.01
CA GLY A 57 -9.92 0.69 3.67
C GLY A 57 -11.02 0.32 2.69
N HIS A 58 -11.42 1.26 1.82
CA HIS A 58 -12.47 1.01 0.82
C HIS A 58 -12.05 -0.01 -0.23
N LEU A 59 -10.78 -0.03 -0.61
CA LEU A 59 -10.23 -1.05 -1.52
C LEU A 59 -10.38 -2.46 -0.93
N ASN A 60 -9.98 -2.65 0.33
CA ASN A 60 -10.11 -3.96 1.00
C ASN A 60 -11.58 -4.38 1.20
N ILE A 61 -12.45 -3.43 1.59
CA ILE A 61 -13.89 -3.68 1.75
C ILE A 61 -14.48 -4.16 0.43
N GLY A 62 -14.23 -3.46 -0.67
CA GLY A 62 -14.78 -3.81 -1.98
C GLY A 62 -14.15 -5.04 -2.61
N ALA A 63 -12.85 -5.27 -2.37
CA ALA A 63 -12.13 -6.42 -2.93
C ALA A 63 -12.45 -7.76 -2.23
N GLY A 64 -12.97 -7.73 -1.00
CA GLY A 64 -13.22 -8.95 -0.23
C GLY A 64 -11.95 -9.76 0.08
N ARG A 65 -10.81 -9.10 0.06
CA ARG A 65 -9.48 -9.64 0.37
C ARG A 65 -8.54 -8.55 0.82
N VAL A 66 -7.46 -8.94 1.50
CA VAL A 66 -6.37 -7.99 1.79
C VAL A 66 -5.60 -7.72 0.50
N VAL A 67 -5.58 -6.46 0.06
CA VAL A 67 -4.78 -6.00 -1.07
C VAL A 67 -3.48 -5.43 -0.53
N TYR A 68 -2.41 -6.19 -0.66
CA TYR A 68 -1.11 -5.83 -0.09
C TYR A 68 -0.39 -4.78 -0.93
N GLN A 69 0.17 -3.76 -0.28
CA GLN A 69 1.16 -2.88 -0.91
C GLN A 69 2.43 -3.67 -1.26
N ASP A 70 3.15 -3.24 -2.28
CA ASP A 70 4.34 -3.95 -2.80
C ASP A 70 5.34 -4.30 -1.70
N LEU A 71 5.68 -3.34 -0.83
CA LEU A 71 6.58 -3.57 0.30
C LEU A 71 6.11 -4.74 1.18
N VAL A 72 4.84 -4.74 1.57
CA VAL A 72 4.28 -5.74 2.48
C VAL A 72 4.19 -7.10 1.79
N LYS A 73 3.75 -7.13 0.53
CA LYS A 73 3.70 -8.36 -0.29
C LYS A 73 5.05 -9.04 -0.37
N ILE A 74 6.11 -8.26 -0.65
CA ILE A 74 7.47 -8.78 -0.73
C ILE A 74 7.98 -9.19 0.65
N ASN A 75 7.74 -8.40 1.70
CA ASN A 75 8.10 -8.75 3.07
C ASN A 75 7.50 -10.10 3.49
N LEU A 76 6.21 -10.29 3.25
CA LEU A 76 5.52 -11.56 3.54
C LEU A 76 6.15 -12.72 2.78
N SER A 77 6.41 -12.54 1.49
CA SER A 77 7.01 -13.57 0.64
C SER A 77 8.43 -13.93 1.07
N CYS A 78 9.20 -12.97 1.58
CA CYS A 78 10.52 -13.23 2.17
C CYS A 78 10.41 -13.94 3.53
N ARG A 79 9.45 -13.56 4.36
CA ARG A 79 9.26 -14.09 5.72
C ARG A 79 8.77 -15.54 5.72
N ASP A 80 7.83 -15.89 4.86
CA ASP A 80 7.26 -17.24 4.75
C ASP A 80 8.00 -18.15 3.73
N ASN A 81 9.07 -17.63 3.12
CA ASN A 81 9.85 -18.29 2.07
C ASN A 81 9.08 -18.61 0.78
N SER A 82 7.89 -18.05 0.55
CA SER A 82 7.17 -18.25 -0.72
C SER A 82 7.91 -17.63 -1.92
N ILE A 83 8.79 -16.68 -1.71
CA ILE A 83 9.68 -16.12 -2.74
C ILE A 83 10.52 -17.20 -3.42
N LEU A 84 10.89 -18.28 -2.72
CA LEU A 84 11.64 -19.41 -3.30
C LEU A 84 10.84 -20.18 -4.35
N LYS A 85 9.52 -20.05 -4.34
CA LYS A 85 8.60 -20.65 -5.31
C LYS A 85 8.16 -19.68 -6.41
N ASN A 86 8.59 -18.43 -6.34
CA ASN A 86 8.29 -17.42 -7.36
C ASN A 86 8.91 -17.86 -8.69
N PRO A 87 8.12 -18.03 -9.78
CA PRO A 87 8.63 -18.56 -11.05
C PRO A 87 9.79 -17.74 -11.63
N GLU A 88 9.75 -16.41 -11.48
CA GLU A 88 10.80 -15.52 -11.99
C GLU A 88 12.09 -15.62 -11.16
N ILE A 89 12.00 -15.80 -9.84
CA ILE A 89 13.15 -16.10 -8.98
C ILE A 89 13.77 -17.43 -9.38
N VAL A 90 12.95 -18.47 -9.52
CA VAL A 90 13.43 -19.80 -9.97
C VAL A 90 14.11 -19.69 -11.33
N SER A 91 13.50 -18.98 -12.28
CA SER A 91 14.04 -18.76 -13.62
C SER A 91 15.41 -18.04 -13.58
N ALA A 92 15.50 -16.94 -12.82
CA ALA A 92 16.73 -16.13 -12.72
C ALA A 92 17.92 -16.96 -12.22
N PHE A 93 17.74 -17.62 -11.09
CA PHE A 93 18.83 -18.35 -10.45
C PHE A 93 19.16 -19.68 -11.13
N SER A 94 18.17 -20.38 -11.67
CA SER A 94 18.40 -21.61 -12.47
C SER A 94 19.19 -21.27 -13.75
N TYR A 95 18.77 -20.22 -14.47
CA TYR A 95 19.50 -19.75 -15.65
C TYR A 95 20.95 -19.41 -15.35
N ALA A 96 21.18 -18.63 -14.29
CA ALA A 96 22.56 -18.23 -13.90
C ALA A 96 23.43 -19.46 -13.61
N LYS A 97 22.89 -20.42 -12.86
CA LYS A 97 23.60 -21.65 -12.52
C LYS A 97 23.90 -22.54 -13.73
N GLU A 98 22.90 -22.76 -14.57
CA GLU A 98 23.03 -23.65 -15.74
C GLU A 98 23.96 -23.10 -16.80
N ASN A 99 24.02 -21.76 -16.94
CA ASN A 99 24.83 -21.08 -17.95
C ASN A 99 26.14 -20.48 -17.41
N GLY A 100 26.43 -20.68 -16.11
CA GLY A 100 27.65 -20.14 -15.49
C GLY A 100 27.73 -18.61 -15.54
N LYS A 101 26.58 -17.94 -15.41
CA LYS A 101 26.47 -16.47 -15.48
C LYS A 101 26.53 -15.83 -14.10
N ASN A 102 27.02 -14.60 -14.06
CA ASN A 102 27.02 -13.79 -12.85
C ASN A 102 25.61 -13.32 -12.49
N VAL A 103 25.35 -13.15 -11.20
CA VAL A 103 24.15 -12.53 -10.68
C VAL A 103 24.51 -11.20 -10.05
N HIS A 104 23.80 -10.16 -10.46
CA HIS A 104 23.97 -8.80 -9.96
C HIS A 104 22.70 -8.35 -9.25
N PHE A 105 22.82 -7.90 -8.01
CA PHE A 105 21.76 -7.17 -7.30
C PHE A 105 22.13 -5.69 -7.32
N MET A 106 21.21 -4.84 -7.73
CA MET A 106 21.40 -3.40 -7.67
C MET A 106 20.18 -2.70 -7.11
N GLY A 107 20.38 -1.62 -6.38
CA GLY A 107 19.30 -0.84 -5.79
C GLY A 107 19.72 0.00 -4.61
N LEU A 108 18.73 0.72 -4.06
CA LEU A 108 18.93 1.59 -2.92
C LEU A 108 19.21 0.76 -1.66
N THR A 109 20.39 0.91 -1.10
CA THR A 109 20.88 0.11 0.02
C THR A 109 20.73 0.90 1.31
N SER A 110 19.53 0.89 1.87
CA SER A 110 19.17 1.56 3.11
C SER A 110 17.96 0.89 3.79
N ASP A 111 17.67 1.28 5.01
CA ASP A 111 16.49 0.87 5.77
C ASP A 111 15.33 1.88 5.72
N GLY A 112 15.42 2.89 4.86
CA GLY A 112 14.40 3.95 4.74
C GLY A 112 13.01 3.45 4.32
N GLY A 113 12.91 2.29 3.66
CA GLY A 113 11.65 1.63 3.35
C GLY A 113 10.77 2.36 2.32
N VAL A 114 11.31 3.33 1.59
CA VAL A 114 10.56 4.11 0.57
C VAL A 114 10.68 3.51 -0.83
N HIS A 115 11.88 3.13 -1.25
CA HIS A 115 12.16 2.60 -2.58
C HIS A 115 12.55 1.12 -2.59
N SER A 116 13.12 0.66 -1.49
CA SER A 116 13.73 -0.67 -1.35
C SER A 116 13.75 -1.10 0.11
N SER A 117 14.18 -2.33 0.35
CA SER A 117 14.42 -2.86 1.70
C SER A 117 15.73 -3.66 1.74
N LEU A 118 16.53 -3.45 2.79
CA LEU A 118 17.72 -4.27 3.05
C LEU A 118 17.37 -5.75 3.26
N ASP A 119 16.23 -6.03 3.90
CA ASP A 119 15.78 -7.41 4.13
C ASP A 119 15.52 -8.16 2.82
N HIS A 120 15.01 -7.46 1.82
CA HIS A 120 14.84 -8.03 0.47
C HIS A 120 16.18 -8.36 -0.17
N LEU A 121 17.17 -7.45 -0.06
CA LEU A 121 18.51 -7.68 -0.55
C LEU A 121 19.17 -8.87 0.16
N PHE A 122 19.09 -8.93 1.48
CA PHE A 122 19.63 -10.04 2.27
C PHE A 122 18.99 -11.36 1.85
N LYS A 123 17.68 -11.37 1.63
CA LYS A 123 16.98 -12.56 1.14
C LYS A 123 17.46 -12.99 -0.23
N LEU A 124 17.69 -12.07 -1.15
CA LEU A 124 18.25 -12.38 -2.47
C LEU A 124 19.67 -12.97 -2.38
N CYS A 125 20.50 -12.47 -1.47
CA CYS A 125 21.82 -13.05 -1.18
C CYS A 125 21.70 -14.49 -0.67
N ASP A 126 20.74 -14.76 0.23
CA ASP A 126 20.50 -16.10 0.76
C ASP A 126 20.02 -17.07 -0.32
N ILE A 127 19.17 -16.61 -1.23
CA ILE A 127 18.75 -17.40 -2.40
C ILE A 127 19.95 -17.73 -3.31
N ALA A 128 20.80 -16.76 -3.58
CA ALA A 128 22.01 -17.01 -4.38
C ALA A 128 22.91 -18.06 -3.74
N LYS A 129 23.03 -18.08 -2.42
CA LYS A 129 23.75 -19.11 -1.67
C LYS A 129 23.08 -20.49 -1.84
N GLU A 130 21.77 -20.60 -1.71
CA GLU A 130 21.03 -21.85 -1.88
C GLU A 130 21.23 -22.45 -3.27
N TYR A 131 21.25 -21.62 -4.30
CA TYR A 131 21.55 -22.04 -5.69
C TYR A 131 23.03 -22.29 -5.96
N ASN A 132 23.91 -22.00 -5.00
CA ASN A 132 25.38 -22.09 -5.18
C ASN A 132 25.87 -21.29 -6.40
N ILE A 133 25.44 -20.04 -6.52
CA ILE A 133 25.91 -19.14 -7.57
C ILE A 133 27.37 -18.75 -7.26
N GLU A 134 28.27 -19.00 -8.18
CA GLU A 134 29.71 -18.75 -7.99
C GLU A 134 30.02 -17.26 -7.81
N ASN A 135 29.44 -16.43 -8.66
CA ASN A 135 29.65 -14.99 -8.65
C ASN A 135 28.34 -14.23 -8.45
N THR A 136 28.19 -13.68 -7.27
CA THR A 136 27.09 -12.79 -6.91
C THR A 136 27.67 -11.44 -6.50
N PHE A 137 27.23 -10.37 -7.15
CA PHE A 137 27.70 -9.01 -6.94
C PHE A 137 26.57 -8.10 -6.50
N VAL A 138 26.86 -7.18 -5.57
CA VAL A 138 25.92 -6.16 -5.11
C VAL A 138 26.42 -4.78 -5.49
N HIS A 139 25.58 -4.04 -6.17
CA HIS A 139 25.80 -2.64 -6.55
C HIS A 139 24.93 -1.76 -5.68
N CYS A 140 25.55 -1.06 -4.74
CA CYS A 140 24.87 -0.31 -3.69
C CYS A 140 24.62 1.14 -4.12
N PHE A 141 23.36 1.54 -4.20
CA PHE A 141 22.99 2.95 -4.34
C PHE A 141 22.75 3.53 -2.94
N MET A 142 23.44 4.62 -2.61
CA MET A 142 23.40 5.19 -1.28
C MET A 142 22.29 6.24 -1.17
N ASP A 143 21.62 6.26 -0.01
CA ASP A 143 20.38 7.01 0.22
C ASP A 143 20.64 8.45 0.67
N GLY A 144 20.75 8.70 1.95
CA GLY A 144 20.96 10.02 2.54
C GLY A 144 19.81 11.02 2.35
N ARG A 145 18.68 10.56 1.82
CA ARG A 145 17.48 11.36 1.59
C ARG A 145 16.28 10.86 2.39
N ASP A 146 16.05 9.55 2.38
CA ASP A 146 15.02 8.86 3.16
C ASP A 146 15.62 8.32 4.49
N THR A 147 16.94 8.47 4.66
CA THR A 147 17.73 8.13 5.86
C THR A 147 18.72 9.24 6.17
N ASP A 148 19.37 9.16 7.35
CA ASP A 148 20.44 10.10 7.73
C ASP A 148 21.54 10.16 6.65
N PRO A 149 22.02 11.35 6.30
CA PRO A 149 23.00 11.55 5.21
C PRO A 149 24.33 10.81 5.37
N LYS A 150 24.64 10.28 6.54
CA LYS A 150 25.89 9.53 6.82
C LYS A 150 25.64 8.13 7.38
N SER A 151 24.42 7.60 7.25
CA SER A 151 24.05 6.26 7.70
C SER A 151 24.53 5.14 6.77
N GLY A 152 24.84 5.47 5.51
CA GLY A 152 25.18 4.51 4.46
C GLY A 152 26.35 3.61 4.79
N LYS A 153 27.38 4.11 5.47
CA LYS A 153 28.51 3.30 5.94
C LYS A 153 28.04 2.12 6.79
N GLY A 154 27.11 2.35 7.73
CA GLY A 154 26.56 1.29 8.58
C GLY A 154 25.75 0.26 7.77
N PHE A 155 25.08 0.66 6.69
CA PHE A 155 24.37 -0.27 5.80
C PHE A 155 25.34 -1.13 5.00
N ILE A 156 26.47 -0.59 4.53
CA ILE A 156 27.52 -1.38 3.86
C ILE A 156 28.13 -2.39 4.85
N GLU A 157 28.43 -1.99 6.09
CA GLU A 157 28.91 -2.89 7.15
C GLU A 157 27.93 -4.05 7.40
N GLN A 158 26.64 -3.78 7.51
CA GLN A 158 25.61 -4.80 7.69
C GLN A 158 25.52 -5.74 6.48
N LEU A 159 25.59 -5.20 5.26
CA LEU A 159 25.55 -5.98 4.04
C LEU A 159 26.77 -6.91 3.93
N GLU A 160 27.98 -6.41 4.15
CA GLU A 160 29.20 -7.23 4.12
C GLU A 160 29.18 -8.33 5.18
N ALA A 161 28.69 -8.02 6.40
CA ALA A 161 28.52 -9.01 7.46
C ALA A 161 27.49 -10.10 7.07
N HIS A 162 26.41 -9.73 6.37
CA HIS A 162 25.45 -10.70 5.85
C HIS A 162 26.04 -11.55 4.72
N CYS A 163 26.70 -10.93 3.74
CA CYS A 163 27.35 -11.62 2.62
C CYS A 163 28.40 -12.63 3.09
N ALA A 164 29.12 -12.33 4.17
CA ALA A 164 30.12 -13.24 4.74
C ALA A 164 29.52 -14.58 5.23
N LYS A 165 28.25 -14.58 5.59
CA LYS A 165 27.48 -15.78 6.04
C LYS A 165 26.60 -16.36 4.91
N SER A 166 26.39 -15.62 3.86
CA SER A 166 25.50 -15.93 2.76
C SER A 166 26.24 -15.96 1.43
N ALA A 167 25.81 -15.18 0.45
CA ALA A 167 26.48 -14.98 -0.82
C ALA A 167 26.53 -13.48 -1.15
N GLY A 168 27.37 -13.13 -2.11
CA GLY A 168 27.50 -11.78 -2.62
C GLY A 168 28.77 -11.08 -2.16
N LYS A 169 29.18 -10.11 -2.97
CA LYS A 169 30.29 -9.19 -2.70
C LYS A 169 29.85 -7.79 -3.11
N VAL A 170 30.10 -6.81 -2.28
CA VAL A 170 29.89 -5.40 -2.65
C VAL A 170 30.86 -5.06 -3.78
N ALA A 171 30.34 -4.91 -4.99
CA ALA A 171 31.12 -4.66 -6.19
C ALA A 171 31.26 -3.17 -6.49
N SER A 172 30.28 -2.37 -6.16
CA SER A 172 30.32 -0.93 -6.40
C SER A 172 29.39 -0.15 -5.46
N ILE A 173 29.70 1.11 -5.26
CA ILE A 173 28.92 2.06 -4.48
C ILE A 173 28.78 3.36 -5.28
N ILE A 174 27.58 3.94 -5.28
CA ILE A 174 27.28 5.25 -5.88
C ILE A 174 26.07 5.89 -5.19
N GLY A 175 26.03 7.21 -5.08
CA GLY A 175 24.90 7.92 -4.53
C GLY A 175 23.66 7.88 -5.44
N ARG A 176 22.48 7.88 -4.82
CA ARG A 176 21.20 7.88 -5.53
C ARG A 176 20.99 9.10 -6.45
N TYR A 177 21.68 10.20 -6.19
CA TYR A 177 21.67 11.38 -7.05
C TYR A 177 22.01 11.03 -8.50
N TYR A 178 22.90 10.05 -8.71
CA TYR A 178 23.30 9.57 -10.03
C TYR A 178 22.48 8.37 -10.49
N ALA A 179 22.39 7.34 -9.67
CA ALA A 179 21.81 6.05 -10.06
C ALA A 179 20.27 6.04 -10.07
N MET A 180 19.63 7.01 -9.44
CA MET A 180 18.20 7.06 -9.27
C MET A 180 17.61 8.41 -9.70
N ASP A 181 18.12 8.96 -10.80
CA ASP A 181 17.53 10.13 -11.45
C ASP A 181 16.12 9.80 -11.98
N ARG A 182 15.26 10.83 -12.10
CA ARG A 182 13.92 10.74 -12.70
C ARG A 182 13.57 11.95 -13.56
N ASP A 183 14.56 12.82 -13.79
CA ASP A 183 14.37 14.09 -14.49
C ASP A 183 15.07 14.09 -15.86
N LYS A 184 15.45 12.88 -16.36
CA LYS A 184 16.16 12.68 -17.63
C LYS A 184 17.51 13.40 -17.69
N ARG A 185 18.17 13.46 -16.54
CA ARG A 185 19.54 13.98 -16.42
C ARG A 185 20.53 12.86 -16.79
N TRP A 186 20.61 12.59 -18.10
CA TRP A 186 21.39 11.47 -18.62
C TRP A 186 22.88 11.53 -18.25
N GLU A 187 23.42 12.72 -18.02
CA GLU A 187 24.77 12.91 -17.48
C GLU A 187 24.95 12.28 -16.09
N ARG A 188 23.90 12.24 -15.26
CA ARG A 188 23.93 11.56 -13.95
C ARG A 188 23.81 10.05 -14.13
N VAL A 189 22.88 9.63 -14.96
CA VAL A 189 22.66 8.20 -15.26
C VAL A 189 23.90 7.58 -15.86
N LYS A 190 24.64 8.33 -16.68
CA LYS A 190 25.92 7.92 -17.28
C LYS A 190 26.98 7.55 -16.22
N GLU A 191 27.09 8.28 -15.14
CA GLU A 191 28.00 7.96 -14.04
C GLU A 191 27.70 6.57 -13.44
N ALA A 192 26.42 6.26 -13.24
CA ALA A 192 26.01 4.95 -12.77
C ALA A 192 26.20 3.86 -13.82
N TYR A 193 25.87 4.14 -15.08
CA TYR A 193 26.08 3.22 -16.19
C TYR A 193 27.57 2.84 -16.33
N ASP A 194 28.45 3.82 -16.33
CA ASP A 194 29.89 3.59 -16.46
C ASP A 194 30.47 2.79 -15.29
N LEU A 195 29.95 3.04 -14.09
CA LEU A 195 30.33 2.25 -12.93
C LEU A 195 29.89 0.79 -13.08
N LEU A 196 28.64 0.55 -13.46
CA LEU A 196 28.06 -0.80 -13.53
C LEU A 196 28.60 -1.63 -14.71
N VAL A 197 28.80 -0.99 -15.86
CA VAL A 197 29.11 -1.68 -17.12
C VAL A 197 30.62 -1.62 -17.43
N ASN A 198 31.25 -0.46 -17.22
CA ASN A 198 32.63 -0.21 -17.59
C ASN A 198 33.62 -0.26 -16.41
N GLY A 199 33.11 -0.40 -15.17
CA GLY A 199 33.95 -0.42 -13.97
C GLY A 199 34.70 0.89 -13.72
N ILE A 200 34.14 2.01 -14.13
CA ILE A 200 34.72 3.35 -13.98
C ILE A 200 34.33 3.96 -12.63
N GLY A 201 35.31 4.24 -11.81
CA GLY A 201 35.14 4.86 -10.50
C GLY A 201 36.43 4.86 -9.68
N LYS A 202 36.37 5.48 -8.50
CA LYS A 202 37.48 5.43 -7.51
C LYS A 202 37.65 3.97 -7.07
N LYS A 203 38.82 3.42 -7.22
CA LYS A 203 39.14 2.05 -6.81
C LYS A 203 39.40 1.98 -5.31
N ALA A 204 38.73 1.04 -4.63
CA ALA A 204 38.92 0.75 -3.22
C ALA A 204 38.93 -0.77 -2.99
N THR A 205 39.65 -1.22 -1.99
CA THR A 205 39.66 -2.63 -1.54
C THR A 205 38.86 -2.84 -0.29
N ASP A 206 38.61 -1.77 0.47
CA ASP A 206 37.75 -1.72 1.65
C ASP A 206 36.60 -0.74 1.37
N MET A 207 35.40 -1.27 1.15
CA MET A 207 34.23 -0.48 0.76
C MET A 207 33.68 0.35 1.90
N VAL A 208 33.80 -0.15 3.14
CA VAL A 208 33.40 0.59 4.35
C VAL A 208 34.32 1.79 4.57
N GLN A 209 35.64 1.58 4.43
CA GLN A 209 36.64 2.66 4.55
C GLN A 209 36.42 3.71 3.45
N ALA A 210 36.10 3.28 2.23
CA ALA A 210 35.84 4.19 1.11
C ALA A 210 34.62 5.12 1.38
N MET A 211 33.61 4.62 2.08
CA MET A 211 32.48 5.44 2.55
C MET A 211 32.95 6.50 3.56
N GLN A 212 33.79 6.10 4.52
CA GLN A 212 34.35 7.05 5.50
C GLN A 212 35.18 8.15 4.82
N GLU A 213 36.00 7.78 3.88
CA GLU A 213 36.82 8.75 3.09
C GLU A 213 35.93 9.78 2.38
N SER A 214 34.80 9.34 1.79
CA SER A 214 33.84 10.24 1.17
C SER A 214 33.25 11.24 2.18
N TYR A 215 32.92 10.77 3.39
CA TYR A 215 32.42 11.66 4.46
C TYR A 215 33.48 12.65 4.92
N ASP A 216 34.74 12.23 4.99
CA ASP A 216 35.85 13.08 5.38
C ASP A 216 36.14 14.17 4.32
N GLU A 217 35.81 13.88 3.06
CA GLU A 217 35.85 14.83 1.94
C GLU A 217 34.57 15.71 1.89
N GLY A 218 33.63 15.55 2.82
CA GLY A 218 32.37 16.31 2.87
C GLY A 218 31.28 15.83 1.93
N VAL A 219 31.44 14.64 1.33
CA VAL A 219 30.45 14.03 0.43
C VAL A 219 29.60 13.03 1.21
N THR A 220 28.30 13.30 1.29
CA THR A 220 27.33 12.45 1.98
C THR A 220 26.69 11.43 1.06
N ASP A 221 25.92 10.49 1.61
CA ASP A 221 25.38 9.31 0.93
C ASP A 221 24.74 9.61 -0.42
N GLU A 222 23.82 10.57 -0.48
CA GLU A 222 23.09 10.90 -1.72
C GLU A 222 24.02 11.23 -2.89
N PHE A 223 25.18 11.84 -2.59
CA PHE A 223 26.10 12.40 -3.59
C PHE A 223 27.40 11.62 -3.73
N ILE A 224 27.50 10.42 -3.14
CA ILE A 224 28.71 9.57 -3.25
C ILE A 224 29.07 9.36 -4.72
N LYS A 225 30.30 9.70 -5.06
CA LYS A 225 30.87 9.46 -6.39
C LYS A 225 31.08 7.97 -6.64
N PRO A 226 31.10 7.52 -7.91
CA PRO A 226 31.36 6.12 -8.24
C PRO A 226 32.59 5.52 -7.53
N ILE A 227 32.36 4.42 -6.80
CA ILE A 227 33.45 3.64 -6.15
C ILE A 227 33.37 2.21 -6.64
N VAL A 228 34.48 1.68 -7.09
CA VAL A 228 34.63 0.31 -7.59
C VAL A 228 35.45 -0.52 -6.59
N ASN A 229 34.94 -1.70 -6.26
CA ASN A 229 35.71 -2.67 -5.49
C ASN A 229 36.83 -3.28 -6.38
N ALA A 230 38.07 -2.92 -6.10
CA ALA A 230 39.23 -3.40 -6.86
C ALA A 230 39.55 -4.90 -6.67
N GLY A 231 38.95 -5.53 -5.67
CA GLY A 231 39.14 -6.94 -5.35
C GLY A 231 38.27 -7.90 -6.16
N VAL A 232 37.31 -7.38 -6.95
CA VAL A 232 36.38 -8.19 -7.75
C VAL A 232 36.13 -7.56 -9.13
N ASP A 233 35.86 -8.37 -10.13
CA ASP A 233 35.34 -7.92 -11.43
C ASP A 233 33.84 -8.09 -11.41
N GLY A 234 33.16 -7.07 -10.88
CA GLY A 234 31.70 -7.04 -10.75
C GLY A 234 31.00 -6.28 -11.88
N THR A 235 31.65 -6.03 -13.02
CA THR A 235 31.01 -5.39 -14.18
C THR A 235 29.91 -6.28 -14.77
N ILE A 236 28.78 -5.66 -15.16
CA ILE A 236 27.66 -6.36 -15.80
C ILE A 236 28.05 -6.68 -17.25
N LYS A 237 27.92 -7.95 -17.63
CA LYS A 237 28.29 -8.47 -18.93
C LYS A 237 27.11 -9.07 -19.68
N GLU A 238 27.30 -9.30 -20.97
CA GLU A 238 26.33 -9.97 -21.82
C GLU A 238 25.86 -11.31 -21.22
N GLY A 239 24.56 -11.51 -21.18
CA GLY A 239 23.94 -12.71 -20.67
C GLY A 239 23.93 -12.86 -19.14
N ASP A 240 24.45 -11.89 -18.38
CA ASP A 240 24.34 -11.91 -16.92
C ASP A 240 22.91 -11.73 -16.44
N VAL A 241 22.68 -12.09 -15.19
CA VAL A 241 21.41 -11.85 -14.50
C VAL A 241 21.52 -10.58 -13.67
N VAL A 242 20.58 -9.67 -13.82
CA VAL A 242 20.47 -8.46 -13.00
C VAL A 242 19.11 -8.45 -12.32
N ILE A 243 19.08 -8.28 -11.01
CA ILE A 243 17.87 -8.03 -10.23
C ILE A 243 17.96 -6.63 -9.63
N PHE A 244 17.10 -5.73 -10.10
CA PHE A 244 16.95 -4.40 -9.52
C PHE A 244 15.93 -4.50 -8.39
N PHE A 245 16.36 -4.47 -7.13
CA PHE A 245 15.52 -4.76 -5.98
C PHE A 245 14.71 -3.59 -5.44
N ASN A 246 14.68 -2.44 -6.11
CA ASN A 246 13.75 -1.36 -5.81
C ASN A 246 12.32 -1.79 -6.17
N TYR A 247 11.38 -1.66 -5.24
CA TYR A 247 9.96 -1.94 -5.50
C TYR A 247 9.17 -0.68 -5.91
N ARG A 248 9.69 0.52 -5.67
CA ARG A 248 9.11 1.76 -6.19
C ARG A 248 9.71 2.11 -7.55
N ASN A 249 8.85 2.39 -8.52
CA ASN A 249 9.20 2.43 -9.93
C ASN A 249 9.78 3.77 -10.43
N ASP A 250 9.41 4.91 -9.82
CA ASP A 250 9.65 6.25 -10.39
C ASP A 250 11.13 6.57 -10.66
N ARG A 251 12.05 6.07 -9.82
CA ARG A 251 13.49 6.29 -9.93
C ARG A 251 14.29 5.10 -10.44
N ALA A 252 13.62 4.00 -10.80
CA ALA A 252 14.27 2.83 -11.37
C ALA A 252 14.22 2.81 -12.91
N LYS A 253 13.40 3.65 -13.51
CA LYS A 253 13.13 3.64 -14.96
C LYS A 253 14.34 3.97 -15.80
N GLU A 254 15.03 5.06 -15.52
CA GLU A 254 16.06 5.60 -16.41
C GLU A 254 17.28 4.66 -16.54
N LEU A 255 17.73 4.10 -15.43
CA LEU A 255 18.81 3.12 -15.46
C LEU A 255 18.39 1.83 -16.18
N THR A 256 17.13 1.40 -16.00
CA THR A 256 16.57 0.26 -16.74
C THR A 256 16.52 0.54 -18.24
N VAL A 257 16.16 1.76 -18.65
CA VAL A 257 16.12 2.16 -20.07
C VAL A 257 17.49 1.99 -20.72
N VAL A 258 18.54 2.54 -20.14
CA VAL A 258 19.89 2.52 -20.76
C VAL A 258 20.55 1.14 -20.74
N LEU A 259 20.15 0.27 -19.82
CA LEU A 259 20.66 -1.10 -19.75
C LEU A 259 19.91 -2.07 -20.68
N THR A 260 18.62 -1.82 -20.98
CA THR A 260 17.75 -2.83 -21.62
C THR A 260 16.88 -2.32 -22.75
N GLN A 261 16.52 -1.05 -22.84
CA GLN A 261 15.45 -0.58 -23.75
C GLN A 261 15.96 0.27 -24.89
N GLN A 262 16.93 1.14 -24.67
CA GLN A 262 17.32 2.15 -25.65
C GLN A 262 18.81 2.45 -25.61
N ASP A 263 19.48 2.29 -26.77
CA ASP A 263 20.82 2.77 -26.96
C ASP A 263 20.86 4.31 -27.00
N MET A 264 21.86 4.89 -26.35
CA MET A 264 22.16 6.32 -26.35
C MET A 264 23.64 6.53 -26.74
N PRO A 265 24.00 6.28 -28.02
CA PRO A 265 25.41 6.29 -28.44
C PRO A 265 26.06 7.68 -28.30
N GLU A 266 25.29 8.76 -28.43
CA GLU A 266 25.77 10.13 -28.20
C GLU A 266 26.18 10.39 -26.74
N ALA A 267 25.61 9.65 -25.81
CA ALA A 267 25.98 9.65 -24.39
C ALA A 267 26.94 8.48 -24.03
N GLY A 268 27.31 7.66 -24.99
CA GLY A 268 28.17 6.49 -24.76
C GLY A 268 27.54 5.40 -23.90
N MET A 269 26.21 5.23 -23.99
CA MET A 269 25.46 4.18 -23.30
C MET A 269 24.80 3.25 -24.32
N HIS A 270 24.96 1.95 -24.12
CA HIS A 270 24.39 0.92 -24.98
C HIS A 270 23.68 -0.14 -24.13
N THR A 271 22.59 -0.65 -24.65
CA THR A 271 21.89 -1.79 -24.02
C THR A 271 22.79 -3.03 -24.06
N ILE A 272 22.68 -3.87 -23.03
CA ILE A 272 23.51 -5.06 -22.90
C ILE A 272 22.80 -6.25 -23.53
N PRO A 273 23.36 -6.86 -24.61
CA PRO A 273 22.69 -7.98 -25.28
C PRO A 273 22.51 -9.19 -24.34
N GLY A 274 21.39 -9.88 -24.47
CA GLY A 274 21.12 -11.12 -23.74
C GLY A 274 20.99 -10.99 -22.24
N LEU A 275 21.00 -9.78 -21.69
CA LEU A 275 20.88 -9.52 -20.26
C LEU A 275 19.54 -10.08 -19.74
N GLN A 276 19.60 -10.92 -18.71
CA GLN A 276 18.43 -11.41 -18.01
C GLN A 276 18.08 -10.41 -16.90
N TYR A 277 17.20 -9.47 -17.20
CA TYR A 277 16.92 -8.33 -16.34
C TYR A 277 15.59 -8.48 -15.62
N TYR A 278 15.62 -8.43 -14.31
CA TYR A 278 14.48 -8.60 -13.42
C TYR A 278 14.20 -7.32 -12.64
N CYS A 279 13.01 -6.79 -12.80
CA CYS A 279 12.49 -5.69 -12.00
C CYS A 279 11.75 -6.26 -10.79
N MET A 280 11.96 -5.70 -9.60
CA MET A 280 11.22 -6.15 -8.40
C MET A 280 9.71 -6.02 -8.60
N THR A 281 9.28 -4.91 -9.20
CA THR A 281 7.89 -4.58 -9.56
C THR A 281 7.84 -4.03 -10.98
N PRO A 282 6.66 -3.85 -11.61
CA PRO A 282 6.58 -3.22 -12.92
C PRO A 282 7.05 -1.77 -12.87
N TYR A 283 8.14 -1.47 -13.57
CA TYR A 283 8.66 -0.10 -13.64
C TYR A 283 7.97 0.75 -14.70
N ASP A 284 7.74 0.16 -15.89
CA ASP A 284 6.99 0.81 -16.96
C ASP A 284 6.33 -0.25 -17.85
N ALA A 285 5.06 -0.06 -18.17
CA ALA A 285 4.29 -0.99 -19.00
C ALA A 285 4.81 -1.11 -20.45
N SER A 286 5.60 -0.12 -20.92
CA SER A 286 6.19 -0.13 -22.25
C SER A 286 7.49 -0.93 -22.36
N PHE A 287 8.11 -1.31 -21.24
CA PHE A 287 9.37 -2.06 -21.24
C PHE A 287 9.20 -3.45 -21.80
N LYS A 288 10.15 -3.85 -22.64
CA LYS A 288 10.16 -5.16 -23.30
C LYS A 288 11.38 -5.97 -22.90
N GLY A 289 11.22 -7.29 -22.83
CA GLY A 289 12.33 -8.20 -22.54
C GLY A 289 12.84 -8.13 -21.10
N VAL A 290 12.09 -7.49 -20.20
CA VAL A 290 12.35 -7.50 -18.75
C VAL A 290 11.38 -8.44 -18.06
N HIS A 291 11.84 -9.04 -16.98
CA HIS A 291 11.03 -9.90 -16.11
C HIS A 291 10.56 -9.11 -14.88
N ILE A 292 9.44 -9.51 -14.30
CA ILE A 292 8.85 -8.83 -13.13
C ILE A 292 8.67 -9.85 -12.02
N LEU A 293 9.35 -9.66 -10.89
CA LEU A 293 9.30 -10.59 -9.76
C LEU A 293 7.94 -10.56 -9.05
N PHE A 294 7.42 -9.37 -8.81
CA PHE A 294 6.13 -9.15 -8.16
C PHE A 294 5.27 -8.22 -9.01
N ASP A 295 4.39 -8.81 -9.78
CA ASP A 295 3.49 -8.05 -10.64
C ASP A 295 2.36 -7.42 -9.83
N LYS A 296 1.73 -6.38 -10.39
CA LYS A 296 0.56 -5.74 -9.77
C LYS A 296 -0.59 -6.75 -9.69
N GLU A 297 -1.24 -6.80 -8.54
CA GLU A 297 -2.47 -7.56 -8.42
C GLU A 297 -3.56 -6.92 -9.28
N ASN A 298 -4.16 -7.73 -10.13
CA ASN A 298 -5.44 -7.38 -10.74
C ASN A 298 -6.53 -7.61 -9.68
N VAL A 299 -7.15 -6.53 -9.21
CA VAL A 299 -8.23 -6.60 -8.22
C VAL A 299 -9.54 -6.92 -8.94
N ALA A 300 -9.61 -8.11 -9.53
CA ALA A 300 -10.80 -8.64 -10.20
C ALA A 300 -11.83 -9.18 -9.20
N ASN A 301 -13.06 -9.31 -9.64
CA ASN A 301 -14.19 -9.79 -8.83
C ASN A 301 -14.35 -9.04 -7.50
N THR A 302 -14.24 -7.70 -7.56
CA THR A 302 -14.68 -6.85 -6.44
C THR A 302 -16.18 -7.04 -6.23
N LEU A 303 -16.70 -6.64 -5.07
CA LEU A 303 -18.13 -6.75 -4.77
C LEU A 303 -18.98 -6.09 -5.86
N GLY A 304 -18.63 -4.86 -6.29
CA GLY A 304 -19.34 -4.16 -7.37
C GLY A 304 -19.33 -4.92 -8.69
N GLU A 305 -18.16 -5.45 -9.09
CA GLU A 305 -18.01 -6.26 -10.30
C GLU A 305 -18.85 -7.55 -10.24
N TYR A 306 -18.75 -8.26 -9.12
CA TYR A 306 -19.43 -9.53 -8.94
C TYR A 306 -20.95 -9.39 -8.86
N LEU A 307 -21.44 -8.33 -8.20
CA LEU A 307 -22.88 -7.99 -8.18
C LEU A 307 -23.40 -7.71 -9.60
N ALA A 308 -22.68 -6.89 -10.36
CA ALA A 308 -23.04 -6.56 -11.75
C ALA A 308 -23.06 -7.81 -12.64
N ALA A 309 -22.05 -8.67 -12.55
CA ALA A 309 -21.96 -9.92 -13.30
C ALA A 309 -23.13 -10.88 -12.97
N ASN A 310 -23.74 -10.77 -11.81
CA ASN A 310 -24.90 -11.54 -11.39
C ASN A 310 -26.25 -10.76 -11.55
N GLY A 311 -26.25 -9.67 -12.32
CA GLY A 311 -27.43 -8.90 -12.65
C GLY A 311 -28.06 -8.11 -11.48
N LYS A 312 -27.32 -7.93 -10.39
CA LYS A 312 -27.75 -7.17 -9.21
C LYS A 312 -27.66 -5.68 -9.47
N LYS A 313 -28.63 -4.94 -8.93
CA LYS A 313 -28.67 -3.48 -9.00
C LYS A 313 -28.02 -2.89 -7.75
N GLN A 314 -27.12 -1.93 -7.94
CA GLN A 314 -26.37 -1.34 -6.85
C GLN A 314 -26.33 0.18 -6.92
N LEU A 315 -26.27 0.80 -5.75
CA LEU A 315 -26.11 2.25 -5.59
C LEU A 315 -24.88 2.55 -4.76
N HIS A 316 -24.04 3.46 -5.25
CA HIS A 316 -22.89 4.01 -4.55
C HIS A 316 -23.13 5.51 -4.30
N ILE A 317 -23.11 5.94 -3.05
CA ILE A 317 -23.44 7.31 -2.67
C ILE A 317 -22.47 7.86 -1.62
N ALA A 318 -21.95 9.06 -1.86
CA ALA A 318 -21.18 9.83 -0.88
C ALA A 318 -21.15 11.31 -1.28
N GLU A 319 -20.67 12.14 -0.36
CA GLU A 319 -20.28 13.51 -0.71
C GLU A 319 -18.90 13.56 -1.37
N THR A 320 -18.55 14.71 -2.00
CA THR A 320 -17.35 14.86 -2.86
C THR A 320 -16.07 14.29 -2.26
N GLU A 321 -15.79 14.54 -0.99
CA GLU A 321 -14.56 14.11 -0.32
C GLU A 321 -14.40 12.58 -0.27
N LYS A 322 -15.50 11.85 -0.28
CA LYS A 322 -15.50 10.39 -0.18
C LYS A 322 -16.14 9.67 -1.37
N TYR A 323 -16.48 10.42 -2.42
CA TYR A 323 -17.07 9.82 -3.62
C TYR A 323 -16.13 8.84 -4.32
N ALA A 324 -14.87 9.19 -4.49
CA ALA A 324 -13.88 8.30 -5.08
C ALA A 324 -13.67 7.02 -4.24
N HIS A 325 -13.85 7.11 -2.92
CA HIS A 325 -13.67 5.97 -2.03
C HIS A 325 -14.76 4.91 -2.23
N VAL A 326 -16.02 5.32 -2.33
CA VAL A 326 -17.14 4.38 -2.59
C VAL A 326 -17.26 3.97 -4.06
N THR A 327 -16.51 4.57 -4.98
CA THR A 327 -16.53 4.27 -6.41
C THR A 327 -15.22 3.67 -6.88
N PHE A 328 -14.22 4.49 -7.18
CA PHE A 328 -12.94 4.06 -7.73
C PHE A 328 -12.23 3.02 -6.84
N PHE A 329 -11.99 3.34 -5.56
CA PHE A 329 -11.28 2.44 -4.65
C PHE A 329 -12.08 1.19 -4.30
N PHE A 330 -13.36 1.35 -4.01
CA PHE A 330 -14.26 0.22 -3.73
C PHE A 330 -14.36 -0.75 -4.92
N ASN A 331 -14.30 -0.24 -6.15
CA ASN A 331 -14.32 -1.01 -7.39
C ASN A 331 -12.91 -1.47 -7.86
N GLY A 332 -11.92 -1.49 -6.97
CA GLY A 332 -10.59 -2.03 -7.28
C GLY A 332 -9.74 -1.19 -8.23
N GLY A 333 -9.99 0.13 -8.29
CA GLY A 333 -9.30 1.06 -9.18
C GLY A 333 -10.02 1.28 -10.52
N ARG A 334 -11.29 0.91 -10.61
CA ARG A 334 -12.11 1.13 -11.81
C ARG A 334 -12.89 2.43 -11.70
N GLU A 335 -12.66 3.34 -12.66
CA GLU A 335 -13.32 4.64 -12.74
C GLU A 335 -14.76 4.55 -13.26
N THR A 336 -14.98 3.76 -14.33
CA THR A 336 -16.29 3.65 -14.96
C THR A 336 -17.23 2.74 -14.17
N PRO A 337 -18.51 3.12 -13.99
CA PRO A 337 -19.50 2.26 -13.35
C PRO A 337 -19.60 0.89 -14.02
N TYR A 338 -19.99 -0.11 -13.24
CA TYR A 338 -20.40 -1.41 -13.76
C TYR A 338 -21.85 -1.35 -14.27
N ASP A 339 -22.27 -2.35 -15.01
CA ASP A 339 -23.65 -2.51 -15.41
C ASP A 339 -24.56 -2.58 -14.18
N ASN A 340 -25.69 -1.85 -14.18
CA ASN A 340 -26.60 -1.72 -13.04
C ASN A 340 -26.03 -1.06 -11.79
N GLU A 341 -24.94 -0.31 -11.92
CA GLU A 341 -24.38 0.53 -10.86
C GLU A 341 -24.80 1.99 -11.07
N ASP A 342 -25.64 2.48 -10.19
CA ASP A 342 -26.00 3.89 -10.10
C ASP A 342 -25.07 4.59 -9.09
N ARG A 343 -24.75 5.84 -9.34
CA ARG A 343 -23.90 6.68 -8.48
C ARG A 343 -24.57 7.99 -8.14
N ILE A 344 -24.53 8.39 -6.88
CA ILE A 344 -25.00 9.70 -6.42
C ILE A 344 -23.84 10.43 -5.76
N LEU A 345 -23.45 11.55 -6.36
CA LEU A 345 -22.47 12.50 -5.81
C LEU A 345 -23.23 13.66 -5.18
N VAL A 346 -22.96 13.92 -3.91
CA VAL A 346 -23.42 15.10 -3.20
C VAL A 346 -22.26 16.08 -3.04
N PRO A 347 -22.36 17.35 -3.50
CA PRO A 347 -21.26 18.29 -3.30
C PRO A 347 -20.95 18.53 -1.83
N SER A 348 -19.68 18.42 -1.45
CA SER A 348 -19.22 18.86 -0.12
C SER A 348 -19.31 20.38 0.02
N PRO A 349 -19.48 20.92 1.25
CA PRO A 349 -19.56 22.36 1.45
C PRO A 349 -18.25 23.07 1.07
N LYS A 350 -18.37 24.22 0.43
CA LYS A 350 -17.24 25.04 0.01
C LYS A 350 -16.74 25.92 1.17
N VAL A 351 -16.13 25.29 2.16
CA VAL A 351 -15.50 25.95 3.31
C VAL A 351 -13.98 25.72 3.29
N ALA A 352 -13.22 26.57 3.96
CA ALA A 352 -11.76 26.43 4.02
C ALA A 352 -11.34 25.17 4.77
N THR A 353 -12.02 24.88 5.90
CA THR A 353 -11.83 23.70 6.74
C THR A 353 -13.18 23.26 7.29
N TYR A 354 -13.36 21.97 7.55
CA TYR A 354 -14.67 21.41 7.88
C TYR A 354 -15.11 21.63 9.33
N ASP A 355 -14.25 22.17 10.19
CA ASP A 355 -14.66 22.69 11.51
C ASP A 355 -15.64 23.86 11.39
N LEU A 356 -15.61 24.61 10.27
CA LEU A 356 -16.55 25.68 9.97
C LEU A 356 -17.96 25.16 9.60
N LYS A 357 -18.07 23.91 9.19
CA LYS A 357 -19.32 23.22 8.87
C LYS A 357 -19.23 21.73 9.18
N PRO A 358 -19.25 21.32 10.47
CA PRO A 358 -19.01 19.95 10.88
C PRO A 358 -20.02 18.92 10.37
N GLU A 359 -21.26 19.32 10.14
CA GLU A 359 -22.28 18.47 9.51
C GLU A 359 -21.96 18.16 8.04
N MET A 360 -21.06 18.93 7.42
CA MET A 360 -20.70 18.78 6.01
C MET A 360 -21.93 18.69 5.11
N SER A 361 -22.04 17.66 4.28
CA SER A 361 -23.23 17.37 3.48
C SER A 361 -23.98 16.11 3.94
N ALA A 362 -23.75 15.65 5.17
CA ALA A 362 -24.32 14.40 5.67
C ALA A 362 -25.86 14.35 5.58
N TYR A 363 -26.54 15.44 5.90
CA TYR A 363 -28.02 15.49 5.83
C TYR A 363 -28.53 15.38 4.38
N GLU A 364 -27.85 16.00 3.42
CA GLU A 364 -28.22 15.88 2.01
C GLU A 364 -27.94 14.48 1.47
N VAL A 365 -26.81 13.87 1.85
CA VAL A 365 -26.49 12.47 1.55
C VAL A 365 -27.61 11.57 2.10
N LYS A 366 -27.97 11.76 3.37
CA LYS A 366 -29.03 11.01 4.04
C LYS A 366 -30.38 11.16 3.31
N ASP A 367 -30.76 12.39 2.93
CA ASP A 367 -32.06 12.62 2.26
C ASP A 367 -32.13 11.90 0.90
N LYS A 368 -31.07 11.97 0.09
CA LYS A 368 -30.99 11.27 -1.19
C LYS A 368 -30.93 9.74 -1.00
N LEU A 369 -30.21 9.29 0.01
CA LEU A 369 -30.12 7.87 0.34
C LEU A 369 -31.47 7.31 0.78
N VAL A 370 -32.18 7.99 1.69
CA VAL A 370 -33.51 7.57 2.15
C VAL A 370 -34.52 7.54 1.00
N ALA A 371 -34.44 8.53 0.08
CA ALA A 371 -35.26 8.52 -1.12
C ALA A 371 -34.98 7.28 -1.99
N ALA A 372 -33.71 6.97 -2.22
CA ALA A 372 -33.30 5.79 -2.98
C ALA A 372 -33.69 4.46 -2.31
N ILE A 373 -33.57 4.37 -0.99
CA ILE A 373 -34.01 3.21 -0.22
C ILE A 373 -35.53 3.01 -0.38
N ASN A 374 -36.31 4.08 -0.30
CA ASN A 374 -37.76 4.03 -0.44
C ASN A 374 -38.25 3.66 -1.84
N GLU A 375 -37.42 3.85 -2.89
CA GLU A 375 -37.70 3.32 -4.23
C GLU A 375 -37.65 1.78 -4.27
N ASN A 376 -36.95 1.17 -3.35
CA ASN A 376 -36.79 -0.28 -3.19
C ASN A 376 -36.39 -1.02 -4.47
N LYS A 377 -35.49 -0.40 -5.24
CA LYS A 377 -35.02 -0.94 -6.54
C LYS A 377 -33.62 -1.56 -6.51
N TYR A 378 -32.84 -1.31 -5.45
CA TYR A 378 -31.46 -1.78 -5.35
C TYR A 378 -31.37 -3.04 -4.51
N ASP A 379 -30.53 -3.98 -4.96
CA ASP A 379 -30.16 -5.17 -4.20
C ASP A 379 -29.04 -4.85 -3.17
N PHE A 380 -28.21 -3.86 -3.49
CA PHE A 380 -27.08 -3.43 -2.65
C PHE A 380 -26.91 -1.91 -2.70
N ILE A 381 -26.63 -1.33 -1.54
CA ILE A 381 -26.33 0.11 -1.41
C ILE A 381 -25.10 0.27 -0.54
N VAL A 382 -24.11 1.04 -1.02
CA VAL A 382 -22.98 1.50 -0.22
C VAL A 382 -23.02 3.01 -0.06
N VAL A 383 -22.93 3.47 1.19
CA VAL A 383 -22.84 4.89 1.56
C VAL A 383 -21.64 5.12 2.44
N ASN A 384 -21.00 6.29 2.28
CA ASN A 384 -19.98 6.80 3.18
C ASN A 384 -20.45 8.14 3.77
N TYR A 385 -20.39 8.25 5.11
CA TYR A 385 -20.53 9.50 5.85
C TYR A 385 -19.15 10.00 6.25
N ALA A 386 -18.72 11.12 5.67
CA ALA A 386 -17.34 11.61 5.68
C ALA A 386 -16.91 12.27 7.00
N ASN A 387 -17.84 12.63 7.85
CA ASN A 387 -17.68 13.63 8.91
C ASN A 387 -16.63 13.26 9.96
N GLY A 388 -16.60 12.01 10.44
CA GLY A 388 -15.69 11.59 11.50
C GLY A 388 -14.22 11.75 11.08
N ASP A 389 -13.90 11.46 9.83
CA ASP A 389 -12.57 11.61 9.29
C ASP A 389 -12.25 13.06 8.91
N MET A 390 -13.08 13.68 8.08
CA MET A 390 -12.79 15.00 7.52
C MET A 390 -12.76 16.10 8.58
N VAL A 391 -13.66 16.05 9.56
CA VAL A 391 -13.65 16.97 10.69
C VAL A 391 -12.57 16.58 11.71
N GLY A 392 -12.31 15.28 11.87
CA GLY A 392 -11.21 14.76 12.69
C GLY A 392 -9.86 15.34 12.31
N HIS A 393 -9.58 15.47 11.02
CA HIS A 393 -8.35 16.07 10.51
C HIS A 393 -8.16 17.54 10.90
N THR A 394 -9.20 18.24 11.34
CA THR A 394 -9.07 19.63 11.82
C THR A 394 -8.46 19.70 13.22
N GLY A 395 -8.55 18.64 14.00
CA GLY A 395 -8.10 18.59 15.40
C GLY A 395 -8.92 19.47 16.35
N ILE A 396 -10.08 19.96 15.91
CA ILE A 396 -10.96 20.84 16.72
C ILE A 396 -12.02 19.98 17.40
N TYR A 397 -11.82 19.68 18.66
CA TYR A 397 -12.61 18.74 19.45
C TYR A 397 -14.13 19.04 19.37
N GLU A 398 -14.54 20.28 19.64
CA GLU A 398 -15.95 20.71 19.60
C GLU A 398 -16.58 20.58 18.20
N ALA A 399 -15.79 20.70 17.15
CA ALA A 399 -16.28 20.48 15.80
C ALA A 399 -16.48 18.98 15.53
N ILE A 400 -15.58 18.14 16.04
CA ILE A 400 -15.69 16.68 15.92
C ILE A 400 -16.94 16.18 16.68
N GLU A 401 -17.24 16.74 17.87
CA GLU A 401 -18.50 16.45 18.60
C GLU A 401 -19.74 16.72 17.74
N LYS A 402 -19.78 17.88 17.09
CA LYS A 402 -20.90 18.24 16.19
C LYS A 402 -20.98 17.33 14.98
N ALA A 403 -19.86 16.93 14.43
CA ALA A 403 -19.79 15.98 13.32
C ALA A 403 -20.34 14.61 13.72
N VAL A 404 -19.96 14.11 14.88
CA VAL A 404 -20.42 12.83 15.44
C VAL A 404 -21.94 12.85 15.68
N VAL A 405 -22.48 13.94 16.25
CA VAL A 405 -23.93 14.11 16.44
C VAL A 405 -24.69 14.10 15.11
N ALA A 406 -24.16 14.80 14.10
CA ALA A 406 -24.79 14.83 12.77
C ALA A 406 -24.82 13.43 12.13
N VAL A 407 -23.73 12.67 12.25
CA VAL A 407 -23.67 11.29 11.74
C VAL A 407 -24.66 10.39 12.47
N ASP A 408 -24.74 10.45 13.80
CA ASP A 408 -25.68 9.66 14.58
C ASP A 408 -27.14 9.89 14.12
N ALA A 409 -27.53 11.14 13.90
CA ALA A 409 -28.85 11.48 13.37
C ALA A 409 -29.08 10.93 11.95
N CYS A 410 -28.08 11.02 11.07
CA CYS A 410 -28.19 10.50 9.71
C CYS A 410 -28.24 8.97 9.68
N VAL A 411 -27.48 8.30 10.54
CA VAL A 411 -27.53 6.84 10.71
C VAL A 411 -28.93 6.39 11.12
N LYS A 412 -29.54 7.08 12.10
CA LYS A 412 -30.89 6.80 12.54
C LYS A 412 -31.89 6.80 11.38
N ASP A 413 -31.99 7.91 10.67
CA ASP A 413 -32.96 8.07 9.59
C ASP A 413 -32.71 7.05 8.45
N THR A 414 -31.45 6.77 8.14
CA THR A 414 -31.09 5.79 7.11
C THR A 414 -31.48 4.37 7.51
N ILE A 415 -31.13 3.96 8.73
CA ILE A 415 -31.40 2.59 9.20
C ILE A 415 -32.92 2.36 9.38
N GLU A 416 -33.65 3.34 9.90
CA GLU A 416 -35.12 3.21 10.03
C GLU A 416 -35.79 3.10 8.64
N ALA A 417 -35.34 3.85 7.65
CA ALA A 417 -35.82 3.72 6.27
C ALA A 417 -35.47 2.35 5.67
N ALA A 418 -34.24 1.88 5.88
CA ALA A 418 -33.77 0.58 5.39
C ALA A 418 -34.61 -0.58 5.98
N LYS A 419 -34.85 -0.58 7.29
CA LYS A 419 -35.69 -1.56 7.99
C LYS A 419 -37.13 -1.55 7.45
N ALA A 420 -37.69 -0.37 7.23
CA ALA A 420 -39.05 -0.22 6.70
C ALA A 420 -39.20 -0.83 5.29
N GLN A 421 -38.13 -0.90 4.51
CA GLN A 421 -38.09 -1.49 3.16
C GLN A 421 -37.57 -2.94 3.15
N GLY A 422 -37.32 -3.52 4.31
CA GLY A 422 -36.85 -4.90 4.42
C GLY A 422 -35.36 -5.10 4.09
N TYR A 423 -34.57 -4.04 4.11
CA TYR A 423 -33.10 -4.16 4.00
C TYR A 423 -32.49 -4.59 5.34
N GLU A 424 -31.48 -5.40 5.25
CA GLU A 424 -30.51 -5.60 6.32
C GLU A 424 -29.33 -4.65 6.12
N ALA A 425 -28.63 -4.30 7.18
CA ALA A 425 -27.50 -3.37 7.08
C ALA A 425 -26.29 -3.85 7.88
N ILE A 426 -25.10 -3.65 7.28
CA ILE A 426 -23.83 -3.73 7.97
C ILE A 426 -23.29 -2.30 8.11
N ILE A 427 -23.02 -1.88 9.35
CA ILE A 427 -22.46 -0.58 9.67
C ILE A 427 -21.01 -0.80 10.12
N ILE A 428 -20.08 -0.18 9.42
CA ILE A 428 -18.65 -0.28 9.67
C ILE A 428 -17.99 1.10 9.61
N ALA A 429 -16.70 1.16 9.90
CA ALA A 429 -15.82 2.24 9.48
C ALA A 429 -14.66 1.66 8.66
N ASP A 430 -13.90 2.50 8.00
CA ASP A 430 -12.75 2.13 7.18
C ASP A 430 -11.43 2.29 7.93
N HIS A 431 -11.37 3.15 8.93
CA HIS A 431 -10.30 3.38 9.90
C HIS A 431 -10.84 4.24 11.05
N GLY A 432 -10.03 4.42 12.09
CA GLY A 432 -10.34 5.36 13.17
C GLY A 432 -9.73 6.75 12.93
N ASN A 433 -10.35 7.76 13.49
CA ASN A 433 -9.90 9.16 13.56
C ASN A 433 -10.58 9.89 14.73
N ALA A 434 -11.92 10.01 14.70
CA ALA A 434 -12.70 10.71 15.74
C ALA A 434 -12.66 10.04 17.13
N ASP A 435 -12.21 8.81 17.21
CA ASP A 435 -11.97 8.03 18.42
C ASP A 435 -10.65 8.40 19.11
N HIS A 436 -9.82 9.27 18.51
CA HIS A 436 -8.51 9.67 19.05
C HIS A 436 -8.14 11.09 18.61
N ALA A 437 -8.85 12.08 19.14
CA ALA A 437 -8.72 13.49 18.76
C ALA A 437 -7.64 14.27 19.54
N LEU A 438 -7.05 13.69 20.57
CA LEU A 438 -6.00 14.31 21.40
C LEU A 438 -4.80 13.40 21.54
N ASN A 439 -3.60 13.97 21.50
CA ASN A 439 -2.37 13.32 21.90
C ASN A 439 -2.27 13.17 23.43
N GLU A 440 -1.34 12.36 23.94
CA GLU A 440 -1.11 12.15 25.37
C GLU A 440 -0.83 13.45 26.13
N ASP A 441 -0.21 14.43 25.48
CA ASP A 441 0.08 15.75 26.06
C ASP A 441 -1.12 16.73 26.01
N GLY A 442 -2.27 16.27 25.49
CA GLY A 442 -3.49 17.05 25.34
C GLY A 442 -3.53 17.99 24.14
N THR A 443 -2.52 17.95 23.26
CA THR A 443 -2.55 18.66 21.99
C THR A 443 -3.47 17.97 20.99
N PRO A 444 -4.05 18.70 20.02
CA PRO A 444 -4.88 18.10 18.98
C PRO A 444 -4.14 17.01 18.19
N ASN A 445 -4.76 15.84 18.03
CA ASN A 445 -4.35 14.84 17.06
C ASN A 445 -5.18 14.99 15.79
N THR A 446 -4.52 15.08 14.64
CA THR A 446 -5.14 15.18 13.32
C THR A 446 -4.91 13.93 12.46
N ALA A 447 -4.19 12.95 12.99
CA ALA A 447 -3.89 11.70 12.31
C ALA A 447 -4.97 10.65 12.59
N HIS A 448 -4.99 9.60 11.76
CA HIS A 448 -5.82 8.44 12.03
C HIS A 448 -5.36 7.68 13.28
N SER A 449 -6.21 6.80 13.80
CA SER A 449 -5.85 5.92 14.90
C SER A 449 -5.48 4.51 14.41
N LEU A 450 -4.83 3.73 15.27
CA LEU A 450 -4.58 2.30 15.06
C LEU A 450 -5.73 1.43 15.62
N ASN A 451 -6.76 2.05 16.18
CA ASN A 451 -7.87 1.35 16.79
C ASN A 451 -8.64 0.51 15.78
N PRO A 452 -9.23 -0.62 16.20
CA PRO A 452 -10.17 -1.34 15.36
C PRO A 452 -11.42 -0.50 15.10
N VAL A 453 -12.21 -0.94 14.14
CA VAL A 453 -13.47 -0.29 13.77
C VAL A 453 -14.68 -1.18 14.08
N PRO A 454 -15.88 -0.62 14.28
CA PRO A 454 -17.07 -1.41 14.57
C PRO A 454 -17.55 -2.19 13.34
N CYS A 455 -18.26 -3.28 13.60
CA CYS A 455 -19.08 -3.99 12.65
C CYS A 455 -20.41 -4.33 13.30
N VAL A 456 -21.47 -3.60 12.96
CA VAL A 456 -22.82 -3.80 13.50
C VAL A 456 -23.70 -4.40 12.41
N TYR A 457 -24.35 -5.52 12.69
CA TYR A 457 -25.27 -6.16 11.76
C TYR A 457 -26.72 -5.91 12.17
N VAL A 458 -27.39 -5.03 11.46
CA VAL A 458 -28.79 -4.70 11.67
C VAL A 458 -29.64 -5.71 10.92
N THR A 459 -30.26 -6.61 11.67
CA THR A 459 -31.09 -7.72 11.18
C THR A 459 -32.25 -7.99 12.13
N GLU A 460 -33.30 -8.59 11.62
CA GLU A 460 -34.42 -9.11 12.46
C GLU A 460 -34.10 -10.48 13.06
N ASN A 461 -33.07 -11.15 12.58
CA ASN A 461 -32.64 -12.45 13.12
C ASN A 461 -31.93 -12.27 14.47
N LYS A 462 -32.67 -12.53 15.55
CA LYS A 462 -32.19 -12.41 16.93
C LYS A 462 -31.14 -13.46 17.33
N GLU A 463 -30.98 -14.51 16.57
CA GLU A 463 -29.97 -15.56 16.80
C GLU A 463 -28.66 -15.26 16.08
N ALA A 464 -28.64 -14.25 15.21
CA ALA A 464 -27.45 -13.88 14.46
C ALA A 464 -26.31 -13.42 15.40
N LYS A 465 -25.10 -13.86 15.07
CA LYS A 465 -23.86 -13.44 15.73
C LYS A 465 -22.88 -12.94 14.68
N VAL A 466 -22.08 -11.98 15.04
CA VAL A 466 -21.03 -11.44 14.18
C VAL A 466 -19.67 -11.68 14.82
N ALA A 467 -18.75 -12.29 14.09
CA ALA A 467 -17.40 -12.54 14.56
C ALA A 467 -16.51 -11.31 14.33
N ASP A 468 -15.45 -11.19 15.13
CA ASP A 468 -14.35 -10.27 14.84
C ASP A 468 -13.67 -10.68 13.54
N GLY A 469 -13.12 -9.67 12.84
CA GLY A 469 -12.43 -9.90 11.58
C GLY A 469 -11.63 -8.68 11.13
N ARG A 470 -11.60 -8.47 9.83
CA ARG A 470 -10.91 -7.36 9.17
C ARG A 470 -11.75 -6.82 8.02
N LEU A 471 -11.37 -5.67 7.47
CA LEU A 471 -12.15 -5.01 6.40
C LEU A 471 -12.37 -5.91 5.18
N ALA A 472 -11.42 -6.78 4.87
CA ALA A 472 -11.51 -7.76 3.78
C ALA A 472 -12.66 -8.78 3.93
N ASP A 473 -13.22 -8.92 5.12
CA ASP A 473 -14.29 -9.90 5.42
C ASP A 473 -15.69 -9.33 5.15
N VAL A 474 -15.80 -8.03 4.85
CA VAL A 474 -17.09 -7.35 4.66
C VAL A 474 -17.79 -7.81 3.39
N ALA A 475 -17.12 -7.82 2.23
CA ALA A 475 -17.74 -8.25 0.97
C ALA A 475 -18.20 -9.72 1.00
N PRO A 476 -17.40 -10.69 1.49
CA PRO A 476 -17.88 -12.06 1.71
C PRO A 476 -19.12 -12.15 2.60
N THR A 477 -19.19 -11.31 3.63
CA THR A 477 -20.35 -11.25 4.54
C THR A 477 -21.60 -10.69 3.84
N ILE A 478 -21.45 -9.66 3.00
CA ILE A 478 -22.54 -9.11 2.19
C ILE A 478 -23.05 -10.15 1.19
N LEU A 479 -22.15 -10.87 0.51
CA LEU A 479 -22.53 -11.94 -0.41
C LEU A 479 -23.31 -13.05 0.32
N HIS A 480 -22.91 -13.40 1.54
CA HIS A 480 -23.67 -14.36 2.36
C HIS A 480 -25.10 -13.87 2.66
N ILE A 481 -25.28 -12.59 3.02
CA ILE A 481 -26.60 -12.00 3.26
C ILE A 481 -27.45 -12.04 1.98
N LEU A 482 -26.84 -11.86 0.82
CA LEU A 482 -27.51 -11.90 -0.49
C LEU A 482 -27.73 -13.33 -1.02
N ASP A 483 -27.40 -14.35 -0.24
CA ASP A 483 -27.43 -15.77 -0.66
C ASP A 483 -26.65 -16.03 -1.97
N MET A 484 -25.49 -15.40 -2.09
CA MET A 484 -24.60 -15.51 -3.26
C MET A 484 -23.34 -16.26 -2.91
N VAL A 485 -22.86 -17.06 -3.87
CA VAL A 485 -21.59 -17.80 -3.72
C VAL A 485 -20.42 -16.81 -3.75
N GLN A 486 -19.49 -16.94 -2.82
CA GLN A 486 -18.27 -16.15 -2.78
C GLN A 486 -17.32 -16.53 -3.92
N PRO A 487 -16.85 -15.60 -4.76
CA PRO A 487 -15.86 -15.90 -5.80
C PRO A 487 -14.50 -16.28 -5.20
N ALA A 488 -13.73 -17.08 -5.91
CA ALA A 488 -12.45 -17.62 -5.43
C ALA A 488 -11.39 -16.53 -5.14
N GLU A 489 -11.48 -15.40 -5.80
CA GLU A 489 -10.60 -14.25 -5.61
C GLU A 489 -10.82 -13.55 -4.26
N MET A 490 -12.00 -13.65 -3.70
CA MET A 490 -12.26 -13.14 -2.35
C MET A 490 -11.77 -14.15 -1.32
N THR A 491 -10.72 -13.81 -0.60
CA THR A 491 -10.11 -14.64 0.45
C THR A 491 -10.55 -14.29 1.85
N GLY A 492 -11.37 -13.25 2.00
CA GLY A 492 -12.01 -12.89 3.26
C GLY A 492 -13.02 -13.95 3.71
N CYS A 493 -13.44 -13.85 4.96
CA CYS A 493 -14.37 -14.80 5.57
C CYS A 493 -15.75 -14.17 5.81
N ASN A 494 -16.81 -14.95 5.73
CA ASN A 494 -18.11 -14.52 6.24
C ASN A 494 -18.06 -14.38 7.77
N LEU A 495 -18.50 -13.23 8.28
CA LEU A 495 -18.50 -12.91 9.72
C LEU A 495 -19.76 -13.34 10.44
N ILE A 496 -20.85 -13.60 9.73
CA ILE A 496 -22.14 -13.98 10.31
C ILE A 496 -22.13 -15.48 10.64
N LYS A 497 -22.57 -15.79 11.87
CA LYS A 497 -22.67 -17.17 12.40
C LYS A 497 -24.08 -17.49 12.82
#